data_9923a60f706c401647da83a592b12ca0
#
_entry.id   9923a60f706c401647da83a592b12ca0
#
_cell.length_a   1.000
_cell.length_b   1.000
_cell.length_c   1.000
_cell.angle_alpha   90.00
_cell.angle_beta   90.00
_cell.angle_gamma   90.00
#
_symmetry.space_group_name_H-M   'P 1'
#
loop_
_entity.id
_entity.type
_entity.pdbx_description
1 polymer ?
#
loop_
_entity_poly.entity_id
_entity_poly.type
_entity_poly.pdbx_seq_one_letter_code
_entity_poly.pdbx_strand_id
1 'polypeptide(L)'
;MIAIDELLAEMERAAKEEYAPILRAAERSRFREIVRRAAPRRILEIGTAIGYSALVALSESAADTVVLTLEKDPVMAKRAAAFFARSPFAPRIILRQGDARELIPALAPGFDFVFIDAAKGQYPDYWEMIQPLLA
;
A
#
# COMPACT_ATOMS: atom_id res chain seq x y z
N MET A 1 2.02 -12.93 16.05
CA MET A 1 1.84 -12.73 14.61
C MET A 1 0.63 -13.52 14.13
N ILE A 2 -0.25 -12.91 13.39
CA ILE A 2 -1.47 -13.51 12.86
C ILE A 2 -1.27 -13.93 11.40
N ALA A 3 -1.88 -15.02 10.95
CA ALA A 3 -1.83 -15.44 9.55
C ALA A 3 -2.43 -14.37 8.65
N ILE A 4 -1.85 -14.17 7.46
CA ILE A 4 -2.23 -13.05 6.59
C ILE A 4 -3.71 -13.10 6.17
N ASP A 5 -4.23 -14.27 5.83
CA ASP A 5 -5.63 -14.38 5.40
C ASP A 5 -6.60 -14.02 6.52
N GLU A 6 -6.25 -14.39 7.74
CA GLU A 6 -7.03 -14.07 8.93
C GLU A 6 -7.01 -12.57 9.22
N LEU A 7 -5.83 -11.95 9.08
CA LEU A 7 -5.68 -10.51 9.26
C LEU A 7 -6.45 -9.73 8.19
N LEU A 8 -6.36 -10.14 6.94
CA LEU A 8 -7.09 -9.50 5.85
C LEU A 8 -8.60 -9.59 6.05
N ALA A 9 -9.10 -10.74 6.52
CA ALA A 9 -10.51 -10.89 6.83
C ALA A 9 -10.96 -9.96 7.97
N GLU A 10 -10.14 -9.80 9.00
CA GLU A 10 -10.42 -8.86 10.08
C GLU A 10 -10.48 -7.41 9.56
N MET A 11 -9.54 -7.03 8.70
CA MET A 11 -9.51 -5.69 8.11
C MET A 11 -10.73 -5.43 7.22
N GLU A 12 -11.18 -6.43 6.47
CA GLU A 12 -12.38 -6.32 5.64
C GLU A 12 -13.62 -6.09 6.51
N ARG A 13 -13.73 -6.77 7.64
CA ARG A 13 -14.83 -6.56 8.59
C ARG A 13 -14.75 -5.16 9.22
N ALA A 14 -13.57 -4.75 9.65
CA ALA A 14 -13.37 -3.43 10.23
C ALA A 14 -13.70 -2.31 9.25
N ALA A 15 -13.28 -2.44 8.00
CA ALA A 15 -13.57 -1.46 6.96
C ALA A 15 -15.07 -1.35 6.68
N LYS A 16 -15.77 -2.47 6.68
CA LYS A 16 -17.21 -2.50 6.46
C LYS A 16 -17.98 -1.83 7.60
N GLU A 17 -17.60 -2.13 8.84
CA GLU A 17 -18.23 -1.56 10.03
C GLU A 17 -17.99 -0.05 10.16
N GLU A 18 -16.83 0.42 9.76
CA GLU A 18 -16.42 1.81 9.90
C GLU A 18 -16.59 2.62 8.61
N TYR A 19 -17.12 2.00 7.56
CA TYR A 19 -17.25 2.61 6.24
C TYR A 19 -15.91 3.12 5.68
N ALA A 20 -14.79 2.49 6.08
CA ALA A 20 -13.48 2.86 5.57
C ALA A 20 -13.31 2.31 4.14
N PRO A 21 -12.76 3.12 3.21
CA PRO A 21 -12.56 2.65 1.84
C PRO A 21 -11.43 1.65 1.74
N ILE A 22 -11.73 0.47 1.19
CA ILE A 22 -10.73 -0.52 0.79
C ILE A 22 -11.13 -1.09 -0.57
N LEU A 23 -10.24 -1.87 -1.18
CA LEU A 23 -10.54 -2.54 -2.43
C LEU A 23 -11.77 -3.43 -2.29
N ARG A 24 -12.73 -3.29 -3.19
CA ARG A 24 -13.89 -4.16 -3.25
C ARG A 24 -13.49 -5.54 -3.76
N ALA A 25 -14.37 -6.55 -3.57
CA ALA A 25 -14.06 -7.92 -3.91
C ALA A 25 -13.60 -8.11 -5.37
N ALA A 26 -14.30 -7.51 -6.34
CA ALA A 26 -13.94 -7.61 -7.75
C ALA A 26 -12.61 -6.91 -8.06
N GLU A 27 -12.41 -5.72 -7.50
CA GLU A 27 -11.17 -4.97 -7.66
C GLU A 27 -10.00 -5.68 -6.99
N ARG A 28 -10.24 -6.34 -5.86
CA ARG A 28 -9.25 -7.08 -5.11
C ARG A 28 -8.70 -8.26 -5.90
N SER A 29 -9.57 -9.04 -6.54
CA SER A 29 -9.15 -10.16 -7.39
C SER A 29 -8.28 -9.69 -8.55
N ARG A 30 -8.67 -8.59 -9.18
CA ARG A 30 -7.93 -8.00 -10.28
C ARG A 30 -6.58 -7.46 -9.83
N PHE A 31 -6.55 -6.78 -8.69
CA PHE A 31 -5.32 -6.25 -8.11
C PHE A 31 -4.33 -7.38 -7.81
N ARG A 32 -4.80 -8.47 -7.20
CA ARG A 32 -3.97 -9.64 -6.92
C ARG A 32 -3.35 -10.21 -8.19
N GLU A 33 -4.14 -10.32 -9.26
CA GLU A 33 -3.64 -10.83 -10.54
C GLU A 33 -2.58 -9.92 -11.14
N ILE A 34 -2.81 -8.60 -11.11
CA ILE A 34 -1.86 -7.62 -11.64
C ILE A 34 -0.53 -7.71 -10.89
N VAL A 35 -0.57 -7.75 -9.57
CA VAL A 35 0.64 -7.86 -8.74
C VAL A 35 1.37 -9.17 -9.05
N ARG A 36 0.64 -10.25 -9.12
CA ARG A 36 1.20 -11.58 -9.40
C ARG A 36 1.95 -11.60 -10.73
N ARG A 37 1.36 -11.01 -11.77
CA ARG A 37 1.96 -10.94 -13.11
C ARG A 37 3.17 -10.01 -13.15
N ALA A 38 3.10 -8.91 -12.44
CA ALA A 38 4.20 -7.93 -12.38
C ALA A 38 5.42 -8.48 -11.63
N ALA A 39 5.21 -9.38 -10.68
CA ALA A 39 6.25 -9.94 -9.83
C ALA A 39 7.19 -8.84 -9.28
N PRO A 40 6.64 -7.83 -8.59
CA PRO A 40 7.42 -6.66 -8.20
C PRO A 40 8.41 -6.96 -7.09
N ARG A 41 9.49 -6.17 -7.05
CA ARG A 41 10.48 -6.23 -5.97
C ARG A 41 10.42 -5.01 -5.07
N ARG A 42 10.15 -3.84 -5.64
CA ARG A 42 10.03 -2.60 -4.87
C ARG A 42 8.75 -1.88 -5.26
N ILE A 43 7.83 -1.83 -4.33
CA ILE A 43 6.50 -1.25 -4.53
C ILE A 43 6.44 0.11 -3.84
N LEU A 44 5.89 1.10 -4.53
CA LEU A 44 5.53 2.38 -3.94
C LEU A 44 4.01 2.50 -3.93
N GLU A 45 3.45 2.75 -2.77
CA GLU A 45 2.02 3.03 -2.62
C GLU A 45 1.81 4.46 -2.16
N ILE A 46 0.92 5.19 -2.81
CA ILE A 46 0.48 6.52 -2.38
C ILE A 46 -0.96 6.41 -1.89
N GLY A 47 -1.16 6.66 -0.60
CA GLY A 47 -2.46 6.48 0.05
C GLY A 47 -2.58 5.13 0.74
N THR A 48 -1.96 5.01 1.90
CA THR A 48 -1.94 3.76 2.69
C THR A 48 -3.32 3.37 3.21
N ALA A 49 -4.13 4.35 3.60
CA ALA A 49 -5.36 4.14 4.34
C ALA A 49 -5.09 3.23 5.55
N ILE A 50 -5.86 2.16 5.75
CA ILE A 50 -5.62 1.24 6.86
C ILE A 50 -4.56 0.17 6.55
N GLY A 51 -3.97 0.19 5.35
CA GLY A 51 -2.89 -0.72 4.98
C GLY A 51 -3.30 -1.98 4.24
N TYR A 52 -4.55 -2.09 3.88
CA TYR A 52 -5.10 -3.31 3.27
C TYR A 52 -4.43 -3.64 1.93
N SER A 53 -4.33 -2.67 1.02
CA SER A 53 -3.76 -2.90 -0.31
C SER A 53 -2.29 -3.29 -0.26
N ALA A 54 -1.52 -2.69 0.66
CA ALA A 54 -0.11 -3.05 0.84
C ALA A 54 0.04 -4.51 1.26
N LEU A 55 -0.80 -4.96 2.19
CA LEU A 55 -0.76 -6.35 2.66
C LEU A 55 -1.21 -7.33 1.58
N VAL A 56 -2.24 -6.97 0.81
CA VAL A 56 -2.67 -7.79 -0.34
C VAL A 56 -1.54 -7.90 -1.36
N ALA A 57 -0.89 -6.79 -1.68
CA ALA A 57 0.23 -6.80 -2.63
C ALA A 57 1.36 -7.71 -2.17
N LEU A 58 1.72 -7.64 -0.89
CA LEU A 58 2.79 -8.50 -0.36
C LEU A 58 2.39 -9.96 -0.30
N SER A 59 1.12 -10.27 -0.07
CA SER A 59 0.64 -11.66 -0.08
C SER A 59 0.77 -12.32 -1.45
N GLU A 60 0.83 -11.54 -2.52
CA GLU A 60 0.96 -12.00 -3.90
C GLU A 60 2.38 -11.85 -4.45
N SER A 61 3.33 -11.41 -3.63
CA SER A 61 4.70 -11.09 -4.05
C SER A 61 5.71 -12.06 -3.48
N ALA A 62 6.93 -12.04 -4.03
CA ALA A 62 8.04 -12.85 -3.52
C ALA A 62 8.43 -12.39 -2.11
N ALA A 63 9.13 -13.28 -1.38
CA ALA A 63 9.48 -13.04 0.02
C ALA A 63 10.40 -11.84 0.24
N ASP A 64 11.14 -11.42 -0.77
CA ASP A 64 12.06 -10.28 -0.70
C ASP A 64 11.46 -8.97 -1.19
N THR A 65 10.20 -8.96 -1.61
CA THR A 65 9.52 -7.74 -2.03
C THR A 65 9.29 -6.81 -0.84
N VAL A 66 9.56 -5.52 -1.05
CA VAL A 66 9.34 -4.49 -0.04
C VAL A 66 8.35 -3.44 -0.55
N VAL A 67 7.58 -2.87 0.36
CA VAL A 67 6.64 -1.80 0.06
C VAL A 67 7.02 -0.55 0.85
N LEU A 68 7.12 0.56 0.14
CA LEU A 68 7.14 1.88 0.75
C LEU A 68 5.76 2.49 0.53
N THR A 69 5.08 2.85 1.60
CA THR A 69 3.71 3.37 1.53
C THR A 69 3.61 4.71 2.25
N LEU A 70 2.90 5.64 1.62
CA LEU A 70 2.81 7.03 2.07
C LEU A 70 1.37 7.34 2.48
N GLU A 71 1.17 7.90 3.69
CA GLU A 71 -0.14 8.27 4.18
C GLU A 71 -0.11 9.67 4.78
N LYS A 72 -1.00 10.53 4.31
CA LYS A 72 -1.12 11.90 4.75
C LYS A 72 -1.84 12.02 6.10
N ASP A 73 -2.89 11.24 6.30
CA ASP A 73 -3.72 11.30 7.51
C ASP A 73 -3.04 10.57 8.67
N PRO A 74 -2.69 11.29 9.76
CA PRO A 74 -2.00 10.65 10.88
C PRO A 74 -2.82 9.57 11.58
N VAL A 75 -4.15 9.68 11.59
CA VAL A 75 -5.03 8.66 12.18
C VAL A 75 -4.98 7.38 11.36
N MET A 76 -5.08 7.49 10.04
CA MET A 76 -4.98 6.33 9.14
C MET A 76 -3.60 5.72 9.18
N ALA A 77 -2.54 6.52 9.19
CA ALA A 77 -1.17 6.03 9.29
C ALA A 77 -0.96 5.20 10.57
N LYS A 78 -1.50 5.67 11.69
CA LYS A 78 -1.41 4.95 12.96
C LYS A 78 -2.16 3.62 12.91
N ARG A 79 -3.33 3.60 12.31
CA ARG A 79 -4.12 2.37 12.14
C ARG A 79 -3.40 1.37 11.24
N ALA A 80 -2.85 1.85 10.13
CA ALA A 80 -2.08 1.01 9.23
C ALA A 80 -0.86 0.42 9.93
N ALA A 81 -0.12 1.23 10.67
CA ALA A 81 1.05 0.78 11.43
C ALA A 81 0.69 -0.36 12.39
N ALA A 82 -0.47 -0.26 13.06
CA ALA A 82 -0.92 -1.29 13.98
C ALA A 82 -1.23 -2.61 13.24
N PHE A 83 -1.89 -2.55 12.09
CA PHE A 83 -2.13 -3.75 11.28
C PHE A 83 -0.83 -4.34 10.75
N PHE A 84 0.07 -3.51 10.24
CA PHE A 84 1.36 -3.97 9.71
C PHE A 84 2.16 -4.71 10.79
N ALA A 85 2.18 -4.20 12.01
CA ALA A 85 2.92 -4.82 13.12
C ALA A 85 2.40 -6.22 13.45
N ARG A 86 1.13 -6.50 13.18
CA ARG A 86 0.50 -7.79 13.43
C ARG A 86 0.68 -8.77 12.26
N SER A 87 1.10 -8.26 11.11
CA SER A 87 1.23 -9.08 9.89
C SER A 87 2.56 -9.83 9.84
N PRO A 88 2.61 -10.93 9.06
CA PRO A 88 3.88 -11.62 8.81
C PRO A 88 4.82 -10.80 7.92
N PHE A 89 4.37 -9.66 7.38
CA PHE A 89 5.13 -8.85 6.43
C PHE A 89 5.74 -7.59 7.06
N ALA A 90 5.61 -7.39 8.37
CA ALA A 90 6.08 -6.18 9.04
C ALA A 90 7.49 -5.72 8.62
N PRO A 91 8.51 -6.59 8.54
CA PRO A 91 9.85 -6.17 8.14
C PRO A 91 9.98 -5.71 6.68
N ARG A 92 8.98 -5.96 5.88
CA ARG A 92 8.98 -5.64 4.44
C ARG A 92 8.20 -4.37 4.11
N ILE A 93 7.69 -3.67 5.13
CA ILE A 93 6.84 -2.50 4.96
C ILE A 93 7.49 -1.30 5.61
N ILE A 94 7.63 -0.22 4.82
CA ILE A 94 8.08 1.08 5.32
C ILE A 94 6.90 2.03 5.14
N LEU A 95 6.35 2.50 6.25
CA LEU A 95 5.26 3.47 6.25
C LEU A 95 5.82 4.85 6.60
N ARG A 96 5.51 5.83 5.76
CA ARG A 96 5.86 7.22 6.02
C ARG A 96 4.61 8.07 6.06
N GLN A 97 4.45 8.80 7.15
CA GLN A 97 3.36 9.75 7.28
C GLN A 97 3.76 11.09 6.69
N GLY A 98 2.90 11.64 5.86
CA GLY A 98 3.09 12.97 5.28
C GLY A 98 2.42 13.09 3.93
N ASP A 99 2.46 14.29 3.38
CA ASP A 99 1.95 14.56 2.03
C ASP A 99 2.91 13.96 1.01
N ALA A 100 2.39 13.14 0.12
CA ALA A 100 3.19 12.49 -0.91
C ALA A 100 3.97 13.50 -1.77
N ARG A 101 3.39 14.67 -2.03
CA ARG A 101 4.07 15.71 -2.81
C ARG A 101 5.33 16.24 -2.12
N GLU A 102 5.39 16.15 -0.81
CA GLU A 102 6.57 16.54 -0.03
C GLU A 102 7.55 15.37 0.15
N LEU A 103 7.03 14.15 0.25
CA LEU A 103 7.83 12.96 0.51
C LEU A 103 8.51 12.41 -0.74
N ILE A 104 7.82 12.42 -1.88
CA ILE A 104 8.32 11.81 -3.12
C ILE A 104 9.66 12.37 -3.57
N PRO A 105 9.91 13.69 -3.54
CA PRO A 105 11.19 14.23 -3.99
C PRO A 105 12.40 13.70 -3.23
N ALA A 106 12.22 13.20 -2.03
CA ALA A 106 13.31 12.66 -1.21
C ALA A 106 13.52 11.17 -1.38
N LEU A 107 12.71 10.50 -2.21
CA LEU A 107 12.79 9.05 -2.38
C LEU A 107 13.87 8.66 -3.39
N ALA A 108 14.52 7.52 -3.13
CA ALA A 108 15.47 6.93 -4.08
C ALA A 108 14.71 6.26 -5.23
N PRO A 109 15.22 6.30 -6.47
CA PRO A 109 14.60 5.62 -7.60
C PRO A 109 14.71 4.10 -7.49
N GLY A 110 14.01 3.39 -8.37
CA GLY A 110 14.10 1.94 -8.47
C GLY A 110 12.81 1.20 -8.12
N PHE A 111 11.66 1.89 -8.09
CA PHE A 111 10.37 1.22 -7.91
C PHE A 111 9.93 0.60 -9.23
N ASP A 112 9.56 -0.67 -9.18
CA ASP A 112 9.08 -1.41 -10.35
C ASP A 112 7.57 -1.62 -10.34
N PHE A 113 6.89 -1.14 -9.32
CA PHE A 113 5.44 -1.16 -9.24
C PHE A 113 4.99 0.03 -8.40
N VAL A 114 4.10 0.83 -8.94
CA VAL A 114 3.54 1.98 -8.23
C VAL A 114 2.03 1.95 -8.34
N PHE A 115 1.33 2.12 -7.22
CA PHE A 115 -0.10 2.30 -7.27
C PHE A 115 -0.53 3.47 -6.37
N ILE A 116 -1.58 4.15 -6.83
CA ILE A 116 -2.03 5.39 -6.23
C ILE A 116 -3.48 5.21 -5.80
N ASP A 117 -3.71 5.30 -4.49
CA ASP A 117 -5.04 5.28 -3.91
C ASP A 117 -5.17 6.50 -2.98
N ALA A 118 -5.04 7.67 -3.59
CA ALA A 118 -5.08 8.95 -2.90
C ALA A 118 -6.19 9.82 -3.47
N ALA A 119 -6.25 11.10 -3.08
CA ALA A 119 -7.24 12.03 -3.62
C ALA A 119 -7.12 12.13 -5.15
N LYS A 120 -8.19 11.79 -5.83
CA LYS A 120 -8.23 11.65 -7.30
C LYS A 120 -7.78 12.90 -8.06
N GLY A 121 -8.09 14.09 -7.53
CA GLY A 121 -7.68 15.34 -8.16
C GLY A 121 -6.18 15.58 -8.20
N GLN A 122 -5.41 14.80 -7.45
CA GLN A 122 -3.94 14.93 -7.37
C GLN A 122 -3.20 13.88 -8.21
N TYR A 123 -3.89 12.97 -8.88
CA TYR A 123 -3.27 11.89 -9.65
C TYR A 123 -2.31 12.39 -10.73
N PRO A 124 -2.64 13.43 -11.51
CA PRO A 124 -1.69 13.94 -12.51
C PRO A 124 -0.37 14.43 -11.89
N ASP A 125 -0.45 15.10 -10.74
CA ASP A 125 0.74 15.58 -10.04
C ASP A 125 1.61 14.42 -9.56
N TYR A 126 1.00 13.39 -8.99
CA TYR A 126 1.72 12.20 -8.54
C TYR A 126 2.37 11.48 -9.70
N TRP A 127 1.68 11.36 -10.83
CA TRP A 127 2.23 10.69 -12.01
C TRP A 127 3.53 11.35 -12.48
N GLU A 128 3.54 12.66 -12.59
CA GLU A 128 4.75 13.41 -12.98
C GLU A 128 5.89 13.21 -11.97
N MET A 129 5.56 13.25 -10.68
CA MET A 129 6.54 13.15 -9.61
C MET A 129 7.17 11.77 -9.49
N ILE A 130 6.42 10.71 -9.79
CA ILE A 130 6.92 9.34 -9.64
C ILE A 130 7.70 8.83 -10.83
N GLN A 131 7.56 9.44 -12.02
CA GLN A 131 8.27 8.97 -13.21
C GLN A 131 9.77 8.83 -13.01
N PRO A 132 10.48 9.78 -12.39
CA PRO A 132 11.91 9.62 -12.13
C PRO A 132 12.27 8.50 -11.16
N LEU A 133 11.28 7.99 -10.40
CA LEU A 133 11.48 6.94 -9.41
C LEU A 133 11.30 5.53 -9.99
N LEU A 134 10.75 5.43 -11.19
CA LEU A 134 10.52 4.15 -11.84
C LEU A 134 11.82 3.48 -12.25
N ALA A 135 11.85 2.16 -12.10
CA ALA A 135 13.00 1.36 -12.49
C ALA A 135 13.15 1.28 -14.01
#